data_e763f839f36e2ee46bd796a03c142f1f
#
_entry.id   e763f839f36e2ee46bd796a03c142f1f
#
_cell.length_a   1.000
_cell.length_b   1.000
_cell.length_c   1.000
_cell.angle_alpha   90.00
_cell.angle_beta   90.00
_cell.angle_gamma   90.00
#
_symmetry.space_group_name_H-M   'P 1'
#
loop_
_entity.id
_entity.type
_entity.pdbx_description
1 polymer ?
#
loop_
_entity_poly.entity_id
_entity_poly.type
_entity_poly.pdbx_seq_one_letter_code
_entity_poly.pdbx_strand_id
1 'polypeptide(L)'
;MALRKIRIEQVNSRDGFEQFARLPFQVYAERDAWWPPDVHNEIDLLSGRALITAHLDLCPFAAFSDGRLVARVSAVVNHRYNEHWKEKLGQLIHFEALADEEDAVAALMEEALTWLERRGMNAARSGFAAFLDYPYAIDNYAELPSFLLRGNPDFYHRYFKNARFATEKGQVDYTAPLTPEIQTRYRQMIEAAQATGAAIKSWREFGFLAAIDAWTDITNAAFDRHWGWNPITRAEVRPMLLPLQPTLVADLSMIGVVDGQPVGAVFSVPDLSGQLARLRGGIPLPPERGGGTRGALVNIGVIEAARSRGLARAMAAQSFLAMVRHQMRFAGYTLVIDDNWPSRRTAESLGARVTGNFVTYRRDLP
;
A
#
# COMPACT_ATOMS: atom_id res chain seq x y z
N MET A 1 -4.10 27.36 -31.47
CA MET A 1 -4.73 26.91 -30.24
C MET A 1 -4.65 28.04 -29.22
N ALA A 2 -5.74 28.37 -28.56
CA ALA A 2 -5.68 29.33 -27.45
C ALA A 2 -4.85 28.69 -26.31
N LEU A 3 -3.99 29.49 -25.70
CA LEU A 3 -3.22 29.03 -24.52
C LEU A 3 -4.20 28.77 -23.37
N ARG A 4 -4.22 27.55 -22.85
CA ARG A 4 -5.02 27.19 -21.67
C ARG A 4 -4.52 28.00 -20.47
N LYS A 5 -5.45 28.53 -19.67
CA LYS A 5 -5.09 29.26 -18.45
C LYS A 5 -4.86 28.27 -17.31
N ILE A 6 -3.59 27.98 -17.04
CA ILE A 6 -3.19 27.10 -15.95
C ILE A 6 -3.02 27.91 -14.66
N ARG A 7 -3.52 27.36 -13.55
CA ARG A 7 -3.39 27.92 -12.21
C ARG A 7 -3.12 26.78 -11.21
N ILE A 8 -2.08 26.94 -10.42
CA ILE A 8 -1.75 26.02 -9.33
C ILE A 8 -2.17 26.65 -8.01
N GLU A 9 -2.82 25.89 -7.18
CA GLU A 9 -3.26 26.30 -5.84
C GLU A 9 -2.78 25.35 -4.77
N GLN A 10 -2.33 25.91 -3.66
CA GLN A 10 -2.16 25.18 -2.42
C GLN A 10 -3.55 25.02 -1.76
N VAL A 11 -3.95 23.78 -1.50
CA VAL A 11 -5.26 23.47 -0.93
C VAL A 11 -5.20 23.55 0.60
N ASN A 12 -6.04 24.40 1.21
CA ASN A 12 -6.05 24.64 2.66
C ASN A 12 -7.45 24.81 3.25
N SER A 13 -8.49 24.64 2.46
CA SER A 13 -9.88 24.74 2.90
C SER A 13 -10.58 23.37 2.87
N ARG A 14 -11.63 23.22 3.67
CA ARG A 14 -12.41 21.97 3.70
C ARG A 14 -13.01 21.63 2.33
N ASP A 15 -13.58 22.60 1.65
CA ASP A 15 -14.17 22.42 0.31
C ASP A 15 -13.08 22.06 -0.72
N GLY A 16 -11.90 22.69 -0.58
CA GLY A 16 -10.74 22.36 -1.40
C GLY A 16 -10.25 20.92 -1.17
N PHE A 17 -10.19 20.45 0.08
CA PHE A 17 -9.85 19.06 0.39
C PHE A 17 -10.87 18.09 -0.19
N GLU A 18 -12.17 18.41 -0.13
CA GLU A 18 -13.19 17.57 -0.73
C GLU A 18 -13.07 17.49 -2.25
N GLN A 19 -12.87 18.63 -2.93
CA GLN A 19 -12.64 18.65 -4.39
C GLN A 19 -11.37 17.85 -4.76
N PHE A 20 -10.29 18.05 -4.01
CA PHE A 20 -9.04 17.32 -4.17
C PHE A 20 -9.27 15.81 -4.03
N ALA A 21 -9.89 15.34 -2.95
CA ALA A 21 -10.14 13.92 -2.69
C ALA A 21 -11.08 13.28 -3.73
N ARG A 22 -11.95 14.06 -4.37
CA ARG A 22 -12.90 13.57 -5.39
C ARG A 22 -12.37 13.57 -6.82
N LEU A 23 -11.21 14.13 -7.12
CA LEU A 23 -10.66 14.11 -8.49
C LEU A 23 -10.54 12.68 -9.07
N PRO A 24 -10.16 11.62 -8.32
CA PRO A 24 -10.08 10.26 -8.85
C PRO A 24 -11.38 9.77 -9.49
N PHE A 25 -12.54 10.19 -8.99
CA PHE A 25 -13.84 9.81 -9.57
C PHE A 25 -14.01 10.32 -11.01
N GLN A 26 -13.34 11.44 -11.39
CA GLN A 26 -13.33 11.94 -12.76
C GLN A 26 -12.26 11.20 -13.60
N VAL A 27 -11.06 10.99 -13.03
CA VAL A 27 -9.97 10.29 -13.73
C VAL A 27 -10.38 8.88 -14.14
N TYR A 28 -11.13 8.19 -13.28
CA TYR A 28 -11.52 6.80 -13.47
C TYR A 28 -13.00 6.63 -13.86
N ALA A 29 -13.67 7.69 -14.32
CA ALA A 29 -15.11 7.66 -14.62
C ALA A 29 -15.51 6.55 -15.61
N GLU A 30 -14.65 6.28 -16.60
CA GLU A 30 -14.87 5.29 -17.65
C GLU A 30 -14.07 3.99 -17.45
N ARG A 31 -13.49 3.78 -16.25
CA ARG A 31 -12.68 2.61 -15.96
C ARG A 31 -13.38 1.65 -15.01
N ASP A 32 -13.47 0.40 -15.41
CA ASP A 32 -14.09 -0.67 -14.61
C ASP A 32 -13.13 -1.19 -13.55
N ALA A 33 -11.84 -1.24 -13.85
CA ALA A 33 -10.78 -1.78 -13.02
C ALA A 33 -10.26 -0.76 -11.99
N TRP A 34 -11.16 -0.21 -11.19
CA TRP A 34 -10.83 0.78 -10.16
C TRP A 34 -11.78 0.68 -8.96
N TRP A 35 -11.26 0.95 -7.77
CA TRP A 35 -12.04 1.11 -6.55
C TRP A 35 -11.79 2.50 -5.92
N PRO A 36 -12.86 3.16 -5.43
CA PRO A 36 -12.77 4.53 -4.97
C PRO A 36 -12.00 4.65 -3.64
N PRO A 37 -11.29 5.78 -3.42
CA PRO A 37 -10.71 6.08 -2.13
C PRO A 37 -11.79 6.36 -1.08
N ASP A 38 -11.44 6.18 0.19
CA ASP A 38 -12.23 6.71 1.30
C ASP A 38 -11.99 8.23 1.40
N VAL A 39 -12.91 9.00 0.83
CA VAL A 39 -12.84 10.47 0.78
C VAL A 39 -12.73 11.08 2.17
N HIS A 40 -13.44 10.52 3.17
CA HIS A 40 -13.42 11.06 4.52
C HIS A 40 -12.05 10.88 5.18
N ASN A 41 -11.50 9.69 5.07
CA ASN A 41 -10.18 9.37 5.59
C ASN A 41 -9.07 10.18 4.89
N GLU A 42 -9.21 10.40 3.58
CA GLU A 42 -8.27 11.23 2.82
C GLU A 42 -8.34 12.71 3.28
N ILE A 43 -9.54 13.25 3.55
CA ILE A 43 -9.69 14.61 4.11
C ILE A 43 -9.07 14.71 5.50
N ASP A 44 -9.21 13.69 6.35
CA ASP A 44 -8.59 13.67 7.68
C ASP A 44 -7.05 13.67 7.60
N LEU A 45 -6.50 12.94 6.64
CA LEU A 45 -5.06 12.94 6.37
C LEU A 45 -4.60 14.32 5.85
N LEU A 46 -5.26 14.88 4.84
CA LEU A 46 -4.93 16.18 4.24
C LEU A 46 -5.03 17.34 5.24
N SER A 47 -5.96 17.26 6.19
CA SER A 47 -6.17 18.28 7.22
C SER A 47 -5.30 18.11 8.46
N GLY A 48 -4.44 17.07 8.51
CA GLY A 48 -3.56 16.80 9.65
C GLY A 48 -4.29 16.22 10.88
N ARG A 49 -5.54 15.77 10.75
CA ARG A 49 -6.29 15.15 11.85
C ARG A 49 -5.91 13.69 12.12
N ALA A 50 -5.39 12.99 11.12
CA ALA A 50 -4.94 11.62 11.28
C ALA A 50 -3.63 11.58 12.09
N LEU A 51 -3.56 10.72 13.13
CA LEU A 51 -2.37 10.62 13.99
C LEU A 51 -1.08 10.31 13.22
N ILE A 52 -1.18 9.55 12.14
CA ILE A 52 -0.04 9.22 11.28
C ILE A 52 0.60 10.46 10.62
N THR A 53 -0.09 11.59 10.61
CA THR A 53 0.44 12.85 10.04
C THR A 53 1.24 13.69 11.02
N ALA A 54 1.30 13.33 12.30
CA ALA A 54 1.95 14.13 13.35
C ALA A 54 3.45 14.39 13.13
N HIS A 55 4.11 13.59 12.30
CA HIS A 55 5.53 13.70 11.95
C HIS A 55 5.76 14.11 10.48
N LEU A 56 4.71 14.64 9.84
CA LEU A 56 4.73 15.07 8.43
C LEU A 56 4.53 16.58 8.30
N ASP A 57 5.33 17.22 7.44
CA ASP A 57 4.90 18.44 6.79
C ASP A 57 4.18 18.03 5.51
N LEU A 58 2.92 18.40 5.34
CA LEU A 58 2.10 18.01 4.21
C LEU A 58 1.49 19.23 3.55
N CYS A 59 1.61 19.32 2.22
CA CYS A 59 1.03 20.38 1.43
C CYS A 59 0.37 19.84 0.17
N PRO A 60 -0.96 19.84 0.09
CA PRO A 60 -1.68 19.45 -1.12
C PRO A 60 -1.70 20.60 -2.13
N PHE A 61 -1.43 20.27 -3.40
CA PHE A 61 -1.49 21.15 -4.55
C PHE A 61 -2.52 20.67 -5.57
N ALA A 62 -3.27 21.58 -6.13
CA ALA A 62 -4.27 21.36 -7.17
C ALA A 62 -3.95 22.18 -8.41
N ALA A 63 -4.02 21.56 -9.58
CA ALA A 63 -3.88 22.22 -10.86
C ALA A 63 -5.24 22.42 -11.53
N PHE A 64 -5.50 23.65 -11.94
CA PHE A 64 -6.70 24.03 -12.70
C PHE A 64 -6.31 24.44 -14.11
N SER A 65 -7.05 23.91 -15.10
CA SER A 65 -6.97 24.30 -16.52
C SER A 65 -8.32 24.90 -16.91
N ASP A 66 -8.32 26.17 -17.33
CA ASP A 66 -9.53 26.94 -17.66
C ASP A 66 -10.62 26.89 -16.56
N GLY A 67 -10.19 26.90 -15.29
CA GLY A 67 -11.05 26.87 -14.11
C GLY A 67 -11.53 25.49 -13.67
N ARG A 68 -11.21 24.42 -14.39
CA ARG A 68 -11.52 23.03 -14.03
C ARG A 68 -10.32 22.39 -13.29
N LEU A 69 -10.58 21.70 -12.19
CA LEU A 69 -9.58 20.87 -11.52
C LEU A 69 -9.19 19.70 -12.43
N VAL A 70 -7.90 19.58 -12.78
CA VAL A 70 -7.40 18.58 -13.74
C VAL A 70 -6.29 17.69 -13.21
N ALA A 71 -5.56 18.15 -12.18
CA ALA A 71 -4.55 17.33 -11.54
C ALA A 71 -4.36 17.72 -10.06
N ARG A 72 -3.86 16.76 -9.27
CA ARG A 72 -3.58 16.93 -7.84
C ARG A 72 -2.31 16.19 -7.44
N VAL A 73 -1.63 16.68 -6.41
CA VAL A 73 -0.52 15.99 -5.74
C VAL A 73 -0.34 16.58 -4.34
N SER A 74 0.08 15.78 -3.36
CA SER A 74 0.51 16.29 -2.06
C SER A 74 2.01 16.13 -1.92
N ALA A 75 2.72 17.23 -1.62
CA ALA A 75 4.12 17.20 -1.24
C ALA A 75 4.24 16.93 0.26
N VAL A 76 5.13 16.05 0.65
CA VAL A 76 5.32 15.60 2.04
C VAL A 76 6.79 15.57 2.40
N VAL A 77 7.14 16.15 3.56
CA VAL A 77 8.39 15.88 4.25
C VAL A 77 8.08 14.97 5.44
N ASN A 78 8.56 13.74 5.38
CA ASN A 78 8.42 12.79 6.48
C ASN A 78 9.68 12.85 7.36
N HIS A 79 9.60 13.59 8.46
CA HIS A 79 10.73 13.81 9.34
C HIS A 79 11.26 12.51 9.96
N ARG A 80 10.36 11.59 10.35
CA ARG A 80 10.73 10.29 10.92
C ARG A 80 11.46 9.40 9.90
N TYR A 81 10.96 9.37 8.66
CA TYR A 81 11.61 8.66 7.57
C TYR A 81 13.02 9.20 7.32
N ASN A 82 13.13 10.52 7.18
CA ASN A 82 14.41 11.18 6.89
C ASN A 82 15.42 11.01 8.03
N GLU A 83 14.97 11.05 9.28
CA GLU A 83 15.81 10.76 10.44
C GLU A 83 16.30 9.29 10.43
N HIS A 84 15.41 8.35 10.16
CA HIS A 84 15.73 6.91 10.13
C HIS A 84 16.75 6.58 9.04
N TRP A 85 16.52 7.05 7.82
CA TRP A 85 17.36 6.75 6.65
C TRP A 85 18.54 7.70 6.47
N LYS A 86 18.63 8.77 7.27
CA LYS A 86 19.62 9.85 7.11
C LYS A 86 19.57 10.47 5.71
N GLU A 87 18.35 10.59 5.15
CA GLU A 87 18.05 11.18 3.84
C GLU A 87 17.43 12.58 3.98
N LYS A 88 17.44 13.33 2.89
CA LYS A 88 16.67 14.56 2.68
C LYS A 88 15.66 14.33 1.56
N LEU A 89 14.77 13.39 1.78
CA LEU A 89 13.79 12.93 0.79
C LEU A 89 12.43 13.57 1.02
N GLY A 90 11.91 14.25 0.00
CA GLY A 90 10.50 14.60 -0.10
C GLY A 90 9.70 13.47 -0.74
N GLN A 91 8.41 13.41 -0.46
CA GLN A 91 7.50 12.43 -1.05
C GLN A 91 6.38 13.17 -1.77
N LEU A 92 5.99 12.68 -2.95
CA LEU A 92 4.81 13.12 -3.69
C LEU A 92 3.79 12.00 -3.61
N ILE A 93 2.69 12.25 -2.89
CA ILE A 93 1.59 11.28 -2.68
C ILE A 93 0.30 11.82 -3.30
N HIS A 94 -0.71 10.97 -3.43
CA HIS A 94 -2.04 11.33 -3.98
C HIS A 94 -2.01 11.90 -5.40
N PHE A 95 -0.98 11.61 -6.19
CA PHE A 95 -0.94 12.09 -7.57
C PHE A 95 -2.08 11.47 -8.37
N GLU A 96 -2.91 12.33 -8.95
CA GLU A 96 -3.95 11.99 -9.92
C GLU A 96 -4.04 13.10 -10.96
N ALA A 97 -4.29 12.72 -12.23
CA ALA A 97 -4.42 13.68 -13.32
C ALA A 97 -5.34 13.17 -14.42
N LEU A 98 -6.05 14.07 -15.06
CA LEU A 98 -6.79 13.78 -16.29
C LEU A 98 -5.82 13.57 -17.46
N ALA A 99 -6.30 12.89 -18.49
CA ALA A 99 -5.55 12.73 -19.74
C ALA A 99 -5.35 14.08 -20.45
N ASP A 100 -4.28 14.18 -21.25
CA ASP A 100 -3.97 15.32 -22.11
C ASP A 100 -3.84 16.69 -21.39
N GLU A 101 -3.38 16.64 -20.12
CA GLU A 101 -3.15 17.81 -19.27
C GLU A 101 -1.66 18.00 -18.90
N GLU A 102 -0.76 17.71 -19.87
CA GLU A 102 0.71 17.73 -19.70
C GLU A 102 1.22 19.03 -19.09
N ASP A 103 0.76 20.19 -19.61
CA ASP A 103 1.23 21.50 -19.16
C ASP A 103 0.80 21.77 -17.71
N ALA A 104 -0.45 21.41 -17.36
CA ALA A 104 -0.97 21.56 -16.01
C ALA A 104 -0.24 20.63 -15.02
N VAL A 105 0.03 19.40 -15.41
CA VAL A 105 0.79 18.44 -14.60
C VAL A 105 2.24 18.88 -14.45
N ALA A 106 2.88 19.38 -15.50
CA ALA A 106 4.24 19.89 -15.41
C ALA A 106 4.33 21.06 -14.42
N ALA A 107 3.42 22.03 -14.51
CA ALA A 107 3.37 23.16 -13.58
C ALA A 107 3.09 22.72 -12.14
N LEU A 108 2.19 21.75 -11.94
CA LEU A 108 1.86 21.17 -10.64
C LEU A 108 3.08 20.49 -10.00
N MET A 109 3.80 19.66 -10.77
CA MET A 109 4.99 18.97 -10.30
C MET A 109 6.10 19.95 -9.90
N GLU A 110 6.37 20.98 -10.73
CA GLU A 110 7.41 21.96 -10.42
C GLU A 110 7.07 22.78 -9.15
N GLU A 111 5.79 23.14 -8.91
CA GLU A 111 5.40 23.82 -7.67
C GLU A 111 5.59 22.91 -6.45
N ALA A 112 5.17 21.64 -6.53
CA ALA A 112 5.34 20.68 -5.46
C ALA A 112 6.83 20.40 -5.16
N LEU A 113 7.66 20.28 -6.17
CA LEU A 113 9.11 20.09 -6.03
C LEU A 113 9.78 21.33 -5.43
N THR A 114 9.42 22.53 -5.89
CA THR A 114 9.89 23.79 -5.31
C THR A 114 9.54 23.91 -3.82
N TRP A 115 8.36 23.43 -3.42
CA TRP A 115 7.97 23.41 -2.02
C TRP A 115 8.87 22.49 -1.18
N LEU A 116 9.27 21.32 -1.73
CA LEU A 116 10.20 20.38 -1.11
C LEU A 116 11.62 20.97 -1.03
N GLU A 117 12.12 21.58 -2.10
CA GLU A 117 13.44 22.23 -2.13
C GLU A 117 13.55 23.34 -1.08
N ARG A 118 12.53 24.18 -0.94
CA ARG A 118 12.47 25.24 0.10
C ARG A 118 12.52 24.67 1.52
N ARG A 119 12.22 23.38 1.71
CA ARG A 119 12.33 22.65 2.98
C ARG A 119 13.62 21.84 3.11
N GLY A 120 14.56 22.07 2.19
CA GLY A 120 15.88 21.45 2.21
C GLY A 120 15.92 20.00 1.76
N MET A 121 14.90 19.54 1.04
CA MET A 121 14.94 18.22 0.40
C MET A 121 15.80 18.27 -0.86
N ASN A 122 16.59 17.22 -1.08
CA ASN A 122 17.47 17.08 -2.26
C ASN A 122 17.04 15.94 -3.18
N ALA A 123 15.94 15.29 -2.89
CA ALA A 123 15.30 14.31 -3.76
C ALA A 123 13.80 14.28 -3.50
N ALA A 124 13.03 13.83 -4.49
CA ALA A 124 11.61 13.58 -4.39
C ALA A 124 11.29 12.15 -4.86
N ARG A 125 10.43 11.43 -4.12
CA ARG A 125 9.90 10.10 -4.46
C ARG A 125 8.40 10.17 -4.69
N SER A 126 7.88 9.41 -5.66
CA SER A 126 6.44 9.20 -5.84
C SER A 126 6.12 7.74 -6.08
N GLY A 127 4.96 7.30 -5.60
CA GLY A 127 4.49 5.93 -5.74
C GLY A 127 4.88 4.99 -4.61
N PHE A 128 5.55 5.47 -3.56
CA PHE A 128 5.70 4.70 -2.33
C PHE A 128 5.99 5.61 -1.13
N ALA A 129 5.05 5.64 -0.21
CA ALA A 129 5.19 6.20 1.11
C ALA A 129 4.44 5.28 2.08
N ALA A 130 5.15 4.62 2.98
CA ALA A 130 4.57 3.60 3.85
C ALA A 130 3.29 4.12 4.55
N PHE A 131 2.18 3.41 4.40
CA PHE A 131 0.82 3.74 4.86
C PHE A 131 0.15 4.97 4.20
N LEU A 132 0.83 5.70 3.30
CA LEU A 132 0.32 6.93 2.71
C LEU A 132 0.09 6.82 1.21
N ASP A 133 0.93 6.08 0.49
CA ASP A 133 0.82 5.93 -0.97
C ASP A 133 1.43 4.61 -1.45
N TYR A 134 1.01 4.18 -2.64
CA TYR A 134 1.36 2.90 -3.25
C TYR A 134 1.99 3.11 -4.63
N PRO A 135 2.79 2.13 -5.13
CA PRO A 135 3.48 2.25 -6.41
C PRO A 135 2.52 2.24 -7.59
N TYR A 136 3.02 2.73 -8.73
CA TYR A 136 2.26 2.80 -9.98
C TYR A 136 2.35 1.48 -10.73
N ALA A 137 1.18 0.95 -11.15
CA ALA A 137 1.11 -0.21 -12.02
C ALA A 137 1.74 0.11 -13.39
N ILE A 138 2.48 -0.83 -13.95
CA ILE A 138 3.09 -0.74 -15.27
C ILE A 138 2.52 -1.77 -16.25
N ASP A 139 1.64 -2.62 -15.79
CA ASP A 139 0.93 -3.61 -16.58
C ASP A 139 -0.48 -3.86 -16.01
N ASN A 140 -1.22 -4.77 -16.66
CA ASN A 140 -2.54 -5.23 -16.18
C ASN A 140 -3.55 -4.11 -15.89
N TYR A 141 -3.49 -3.01 -16.64
CA TYR A 141 -4.36 -1.84 -16.46
C TYR A 141 -5.86 -2.14 -16.57
N ALA A 142 -6.24 -3.27 -17.18
CA ALA A 142 -7.61 -3.73 -17.29
C ALA A 142 -8.05 -4.60 -16.11
N GLU A 143 -7.13 -4.99 -15.23
CA GLU A 143 -7.42 -5.82 -14.07
C GLU A 143 -7.69 -4.96 -12.85
N LEU A 144 -8.66 -5.38 -12.01
CA LEU A 144 -8.87 -4.74 -10.72
C LEU A 144 -7.68 -5.03 -9.80
N PRO A 145 -6.96 -4.00 -9.33
CA PRO A 145 -5.82 -4.22 -8.46
C PRO A 145 -6.26 -4.83 -7.12
N SER A 146 -5.36 -5.56 -6.48
CA SER A 146 -5.55 -6.04 -5.11
C SER A 146 -5.88 -4.87 -4.18
N PHE A 147 -6.66 -5.13 -3.15
CA PHE A 147 -6.93 -4.13 -2.11
C PHE A 147 -5.61 -3.58 -1.55
N LEU A 148 -5.54 -2.28 -1.37
CA LEU A 148 -4.35 -1.49 -1.03
C LEU A 148 -3.33 -1.30 -2.17
N LEU A 149 -3.60 -1.74 -3.40
CA LEU A 149 -2.77 -1.39 -4.55
C LEU A 149 -3.48 -0.35 -5.44
N ARG A 150 -2.67 0.41 -6.17
CA ARG A 150 -3.18 1.42 -7.08
C ARG A 150 -3.45 0.81 -8.45
N GLY A 151 -4.59 1.16 -9.03
CA GLY A 151 -4.82 1.02 -10.47
C GLY A 151 -4.76 2.39 -11.11
N ASN A 152 -3.65 2.75 -11.73
CA ASN A 152 -3.46 4.04 -12.38
C ASN A 152 -3.66 3.95 -13.89
N PRO A 153 -3.95 5.07 -14.58
CA PRO A 153 -3.82 5.17 -16.02
C PRO A 153 -2.38 4.93 -16.50
N ASP A 154 -2.21 4.33 -17.67
CA ASP A 154 -0.92 4.07 -18.30
C ASP A 154 -0.16 5.37 -18.66
N PHE A 155 -0.89 6.43 -19.02
CA PHE A 155 -0.30 7.71 -19.37
C PHE A 155 0.41 8.44 -18.21
N TYR A 156 0.22 8.01 -16.94
CA TYR A 156 0.94 8.59 -15.80
C TYR A 156 2.45 8.45 -15.92
N HIS A 157 2.94 7.36 -16.52
CA HIS A 157 4.37 7.16 -16.76
C HIS A 157 4.97 8.23 -17.66
N ARG A 158 4.20 8.73 -18.65
CA ARG A 158 4.60 9.87 -19.50
C ARG A 158 4.73 11.15 -18.69
N TYR A 159 3.82 11.41 -17.75
CA TYR A 159 3.88 12.59 -16.88
C TYR A 159 5.12 12.57 -15.99
N PHE A 160 5.42 11.44 -15.35
CA PHE A 160 6.62 11.30 -14.52
C PHE A 160 7.90 11.44 -15.36
N LYS A 161 7.95 10.83 -16.53
CA LYS A 161 9.09 10.96 -17.45
C LYS A 161 9.30 12.42 -17.90
N ASN A 162 8.23 13.13 -18.25
CA ASN A 162 8.28 14.54 -18.63
C ASN A 162 8.74 15.42 -17.47
N ALA A 163 8.35 15.08 -16.22
CA ALA A 163 8.81 15.73 -14.99
C ALA A 163 10.21 15.23 -14.53
N ARG A 164 10.96 14.52 -15.40
CA ARG A 164 12.33 14.03 -15.17
C ARG A 164 12.49 13.06 -13.99
N PHE A 165 11.44 12.33 -13.65
CA PHE A 165 11.55 11.22 -12.71
C PHE A 165 12.08 9.97 -13.42
N ALA A 166 12.97 9.24 -12.73
CA ALA A 166 13.44 7.92 -13.11
C ALA A 166 12.84 6.84 -12.22
N THR A 167 12.77 5.61 -12.69
CA THR A 167 12.38 4.46 -11.87
C THR A 167 13.42 4.27 -10.75
N GLU A 168 12.95 4.22 -9.50
CA GLU A 168 13.80 3.96 -8.33
C GLU A 168 13.76 2.49 -7.92
N LYS A 169 12.54 1.92 -7.85
CA LYS A 169 12.32 0.52 -7.44
C LYS A 169 11.17 -0.10 -8.22
N GLY A 170 11.34 -1.36 -8.58
CA GLY A 170 10.25 -2.22 -9.01
C GLY A 170 9.64 -2.97 -7.82
N GLN A 171 8.36 -3.27 -7.92
CA GLN A 171 7.64 -4.13 -6.98
C GLN A 171 6.72 -5.07 -7.75
N VAL A 172 6.41 -6.22 -7.13
CA VAL A 172 5.55 -7.22 -7.72
C VAL A 172 4.45 -7.65 -6.75
N ASP A 173 3.25 -7.88 -7.29
CA ASP A 173 2.15 -8.51 -6.58
C ASP A 173 2.04 -9.97 -7.00
N TYR A 174 1.72 -10.84 -6.04
CA TYR A 174 1.57 -12.26 -6.25
C TYR A 174 0.16 -12.73 -5.92
N THR A 175 -0.33 -13.71 -6.66
CA THR A 175 -1.59 -14.40 -6.34
C THR A 175 -1.39 -15.92 -6.37
N ALA A 176 -1.88 -16.60 -5.33
CA ALA A 176 -1.93 -18.05 -5.22
C ALA A 176 -3.38 -18.54 -5.31
N PRO A 177 -3.70 -19.55 -6.16
CA PRO A 177 -4.96 -20.26 -6.08
C PRO A 177 -4.94 -21.20 -4.86
N LEU A 178 -6.03 -21.21 -4.08
CA LEU A 178 -6.14 -22.02 -2.85
C LEU A 178 -6.76 -23.40 -3.14
N THR A 179 -6.09 -24.19 -3.97
CA THR A 179 -6.55 -25.54 -4.36
C THR A 179 -6.35 -26.57 -3.23
N PRO A 180 -7.03 -27.73 -3.26
CA PRO A 180 -6.84 -28.80 -2.26
C PRO A 180 -5.39 -29.31 -2.17
N GLU A 181 -4.68 -29.38 -3.29
CA GLU A 181 -3.30 -29.84 -3.38
C GLU A 181 -2.35 -28.90 -2.65
N ILE A 182 -2.52 -27.58 -2.87
CA ILE A 182 -1.67 -26.58 -2.21
C ILE A 182 -1.93 -26.52 -0.70
N GLN A 183 -3.16 -26.79 -0.25
CA GLN A 183 -3.52 -26.84 1.18
C GLN A 183 -2.75 -27.95 1.91
N THR A 184 -2.54 -29.11 1.29
CA THR A 184 -1.72 -30.20 1.85
C THR A 184 -0.29 -29.71 2.07
N ARG A 185 0.29 -29.02 1.09
CA ARG A 185 1.62 -28.43 1.21
C ARG A 185 1.70 -27.38 2.33
N TYR A 186 0.65 -26.60 2.53
CA TYR A 186 0.60 -25.62 3.63
C TYR A 186 0.63 -26.28 5.00
N ARG A 187 -0.12 -27.40 5.19
CA ARG A 187 -0.08 -28.16 6.45
C ARG A 187 1.33 -28.68 6.74
N GLN A 188 2.02 -29.23 5.74
CA GLN A 188 3.41 -29.70 5.88
C GLN A 188 4.37 -28.57 6.29
N MET A 189 4.21 -27.36 5.73
CA MET A 189 5.03 -26.21 6.13
C MET A 189 4.79 -25.79 7.58
N ILE A 190 3.55 -25.87 8.05
CA ILE A 190 3.18 -25.56 9.44
C ILE A 190 3.75 -26.60 10.38
N GLU A 191 3.57 -27.88 10.09
CA GLU A 191 4.11 -29.00 10.87
C GLU A 191 5.63 -28.92 11.00
N ALA A 192 6.33 -28.61 9.89
CA ALA A 192 7.78 -28.45 9.89
C ALA A 192 8.25 -27.30 10.79
N ALA A 193 7.53 -26.17 10.83
CA ALA A 193 7.85 -25.08 11.73
C ALA A 193 7.54 -25.42 13.20
N GLN A 194 6.42 -26.10 13.45
CA GLN A 194 6.04 -26.57 14.80
C GLN A 194 7.08 -27.55 15.37
N ALA A 195 7.65 -28.41 14.54
CA ALA A 195 8.72 -29.34 14.94
C ALA A 195 10.00 -28.61 15.42
N THR A 196 10.17 -27.32 15.09
CA THR A 196 11.26 -26.48 15.62
C THR A 196 10.90 -25.73 16.92
N GLY A 197 9.76 -26.05 17.53
CA GLY A 197 9.27 -25.38 18.75
C GLY A 197 8.49 -24.09 18.50
N ALA A 198 8.18 -23.77 17.24
CA ALA A 198 7.37 -22.59 16.92
C ALA A 198 5.87 -22.87 17.09
N ALA A 199 5.14 -21.92 17.64
CA ALA A 199 3.67 -21.90 17.63
C ALA A 199 3.17 -20.75 16.74
N ILE A 200 2.08 -20.99 16.02
CA ILE A 200 1.44 -19.96 15.18
C ILE A 200 0.02 -19.77 15.70
N LYS A 201 -0.32 -18.54 16.07
CA LYS A 201 -1.64 -18.17 16.58
C LYS A 201 -2.25 -17.10 15.70
N SER A 202 -3.56 -17.18 15.42
CA SER A 202 -4.29 -16.06 14.85
C SER A 202 -4.29 -14.88 15.82
N TRP A 203 -4.53 -13.66 15.32
CA TRP A 203 -4.67 -12.49 16.19
C TRP A 203 -5.83 -12.66 17.19
N ARG A 204 -6.87 -13.41 16.80
CA ARG A 204 -7.97 -13.76 17.69
C ARG A 204 -7.49 -14.62 18.87
N GLU A 205 -6.72 -15.67 18.59
CA GLU A 205 -6.18 -16.58 19.62
C GLU A 205 -5.08 -15.95 20.48
N PHE A 206 -4.30 -15.03 19.91
CA PHE A 206 -3.24 -14.30 20.63
C PHE A 206 -3.79 -13.18 21.53
N GLY A 207 -5.00 -12.69 21.22
CA GLY A 207 -5.61 -11.49 21.79
C GLY A 207 -5.36 -10.27 20.90
N PHE A 208 -6.43 -9.71 20.32
CA PHE A 208 -6.34 -8.76 19.21
C PHE A 208 -5.48 -7.52 19.52
N LEU A 209 -5.66 -6.89 20.69
CA LEU A 209 -4.83 -5.73 21.08
C LEU A 209 -3.37 -6.12 21.28
N ALA A 210 -3.11 -7.25 21.95
CA ALA A 210 -1.75 -7.75 22.14
C ALA A 210 -1.09 -8.12 20.79
N ALA A 211 -1.87 -8.61 19.85
CA ALA A 211 -1.40 -8.93 18.49
C ALA A 211 -1.03 -7.66 17.72
N ILE A 212 -1.80 -6.57 17.82
CA ILE A 212 -1.46 -5.27 17.22
C ILE A 212 -0.12 -4.77 17.78
N ASP A 213 0.07 -4.83 19.08
CA ASP A 213 1.31 -4.39 19.72
C ASP A 213 2.51 -5.24 19.29
N ALA A 214 2.36 -6.56 19.32
CA ALA A 214 3.39 -7.50 18.86
C ALA A 214 3.70 -7.30 17.37
N TRP A 215 2.68 -7.14 16.53
CA TRP A 215 2.87 -6.85 15.11
C TRP A 215 3.65 -5.56 14.88
N THR A 216 3.33 -4.50 15.63
CA THR A 216 4.03 -3.21 15.53
C THR A 216 5.51 -3.36 15.85
N ASP A 217 5.84 -4.00 16.96
CA ASP A 217 7.23 -4.18 17.40
C ASP A 217 8.02 -5.09 16.45
N ILE A 218 7.42 -6.22 16.06
CA ILE A 218 8.03 -7.19 15.13
C ILE A 218 8.26 -6.53 13.77
N THR A 219 7.29 -5.77 13.27
CA THR A 219 7.39 -5.12 11.96
C THR A 219 8.50 -4.08 11.97
N ASN A 220 8.58 -3.23 12.99
CA ASN A 220 9.68 -2.28 13.13
C ASN A 220 11.05 -3.00 13.17
N ALA A 221 11.19 -4.06 13.94
CA ALA A 221 12.45 -4.81 14.03
C ALA A 221 12.80 -5.57 12.74
N ALA A 222 11.80 -6.16 12.07
CA ALA A 222 12.00 -6.95 10.87
C ALA A 222 12.30 -6.11 9.64
N PHE A 223 11.75 -4.88 9.58
CA PHE A 223 11.86 -3.97 8.45
C PHE A 223 12.81 -2.80 8.69
N ASP A 224 13.53 -2.75 9.80
CA ASP A 224 14.44 -1.66 10.15
C ASP A 224 15.38 -1.25 8.99
N ARG A 225 15.86 -2.23 8.21
CA ARG A 225 16.70 -2.02 7.03
C ARG A 225 15.99 -2.28 5.71
N HIS A 226 14.65 -2.40 5.73
CA HIS A 226 13.90 -2.66 4.52
C HIS A 226 13.62 -1.34 3.79
N TRP A 227 14.00 -1.26 2.52
CA TRP A 227 13.83 -0.07 1.71
C TRP A 227 12.41 0.53 1.84
N GLY A 228 12.36 1.82 2.03
CA GLY A 228 11.10 2.56 2.12
C GLY A 228 10.37 2.42 3.46
N TRP A 229 10.90 1.65 4.42
CA TRP A 229 10.26 1.51 5.72
C TRP A 229 10.24 2.83 6.49
N ASN A 230 9.13 3.13 7.11
CA ASN A 230 8.96 4.22 8.05
C ASN A 230 8.57 3.63 9.41
N PRO A 231 9.38 3.79 10.46
CA PRO A 231 9.03 3.29 11.79
C PRO A 231 7.67 3.80 12.25
N ILE A 232 6.89 2.93 12.89
CA ILE A 232 5.52 3.20 13.37
C ILE A 232 5.45 3.03 14.87
N THR A 233 4.48 3.69 15.49
CA THR A 233 4.23 3.58 16.94
C THR A 233 2.92 2.85 17.21
N ARG A 234 2.83 2.20 18.37
CA ARG A 234 1.58 1.56 18.82
C ARG A 234 0.43 2.58 18.93
N ALA A 235 0.74 3.84 19.28
CA ALA A 235 -0.26 4.90 19.40
C ALA A 235 -0.88 5.26 18.04
N GLU A 236 -0.11 5.22 16.95
CA GLU A 236 -0.60 5.44 15.59
C GLU A 236 -1.39 4.23 15.06
N VAL A 237 -0.88 3.02 15.33
CA VAL A 237 -1.42 1.79 14.74
C VAL A 237 -2.70 1.33 15.44
N ARG A 238 -2.80 1.44 16.76
CA ARG A 238 -3.98 0.98 17.52
C ARG A 238 -5.29 1.58 17.01
N PRO A 239 -5.43 2.91 16.85
CA PRO A 239 -6.67 3.49 16.32
C PRO A 239 -7.02 3.03 14.90
N MET A 240 -6.01 2.72 14.08
CA MET A 240 -6.22 2.23 12.71
C MET A 240 -6.71 0.78 12.69
N LEU A 241 -6.18 -0.09 13.55
CA LEU A 241 -6.44 -1.52 13.49
C LEU A 241 -7.50 -2.03 14.47
N LEU A 242 -7.71 -1.37 15.62
CA LEU A 242 -8.73 -1.79 16.59
C LEU A 242 -10.14 -1.90 15.99
N PRO A 243 -10.61 -1.01 15.10
CA PRO A 243 -11.90 -1.14 14.46
C PRO A 243 -12.04 -2.42 13.60
N LEU A 244 -10.92 -3.06 13.22
CA LEU A 244 -10.91 -4.29 12.43
C LEU A 244 -11.12 -5.57 13.28
N GLN A 245 -11.15 -5.45 14.62
CA GLN A 245 -11.31 -6.61 15.51
C GLN A 245 -12.53 -7.50 15.21
N PRO A 246 -13.73 -6.97 14.88
CA PRO A 246 -14.89 -7.79 14.54
C PRO A 246 -14.84 -8.39 13.13
N THR A 247 -13.83 -8.05 12.35
CA THR A 247 -13.69 -8.50 10.96
C THR A 247 -12.85 -9.78 10.84
N LEU A 248 -12.74 -10.30 9.62
CA LEU A 248 -11.90 -11.46 9.31
C LEU A 248 -10.40 -11.22 9.53
N VAL A 249 -9.96 -9.97 9.68
CA VAL A 249 -8.55 -9.62 9.96
C VAL A 249 -8.03 -10.38 11.17
N ALA A 250 -8.86 -10.53 12.22
CA ALA A 250 -8.50 -11.25 13.44
C ALA A 250 -8.20 -12.75 13.21
N ASP A 251 -8.85 -13.35 12.21
CA ASP A 251 -8.70 -14.78 11.86
C ASP A 251 -7.62 -15.00 10.80
N LEU A 252 -7.41 -14.02 9.91
CA LEU A 252 -6.46 -14.12 8.79
C LEU A 252 -5.04 -13.74 9.17
N SER A 253 -4.87 -12.88 10.17
CA SER A 253 -3.56 -12.39 10.61
C SER A 253 -2.96 -13.30 11.69
N MET A 254 -1.63 -13.46 11.68
CA MET A 254 -0.91 -14.46 12.51
C MET A 254 0.20 -13.83 13.33
N ILE A 255 0.43 -14.39 14.52
CA ILE A 255 1.63 -14.17 15.34
C ILE A 255 2.38 -15.50 15.48
N GLY A 256 3.65 -15.49 15.13
CA GLY A 256 4.58 -16.59 15.34
C GLY A 256 5.28 -16.45 16.70
N VAL A 257 5.23 -17.49 17.50
CA VAL A 257 5.76 -17.52 18.87
C VAL A 257 6.82 -18.62 18.97
N VAL A 258 7.96 -18.29 19.59
CA VAL A 258 9.04 -19.24 19.92
C VAL A 258 9.41 -18.98 21.38
N ASP A 259 9.53 -20.04 22.17
CA ASP A 259 9.84 -19.98 23.62
C ASP A 259 8.94 -18.96 24.37
N GLY A 260 7.67 -18.92 24.02
CA GLY A 260 6.67 -18.02 24.61
C GLY A 260 6.75 -16.57 24.14
N GLN A 261 7.73 -16.20 23.32
CA GLN A 261 7.92 -14.83 22.83
C GLN A 261 7.39 -14.65 21.40
N PRO A 262 6.69 -13.55 21.10
CA PRO A 262 6.29 -13.22 19.73
C PRO A 262 7.53 -12.79 18.91
N VAL A 263 7.80 -13.51 17.84
CA VAL A 263 9.01 -13.33 17.00
C VAL A 263 8.71 -13.17 15.52
N GLY A 264 7.47 -13.39 15.13
CA GLY A 264 7.01 -13.23 13.75
C GLY A 264 5.57 -12.74 13.70
N ALA A 265 5.23 -12.00 12.66
CA ALA A 265 3.89 -11.48 12.47
C ALA A 265 3.51 -11.46 10.98
N VAL A 266 2.23 -11.73 10.74
CA VAL A 266 1.55 -11.59 9.44
C VAL A 266 0.33 -10.72 9.66
N PHE A 267 0.17 -9.71 8.80
CA PHE A 267 -1.05 -8.95 8.68
C PHE A 267 -1.73 -9.27 7.36
N SER A 268 -2.95 -9.78 7.44
CA SER A 268 -3.77 -10.15 6.29
C SER A 268 -5.17 -9.59 6.40
N VAL A 269 -5.73 -9.21 5.26
CA VAL A 269 -7.06 -8.60 5.17
C VAL A 269 -7.90 -9.35 4.13
N PRO A 270 -9.24 -9.35 4.23
CA PRO A 270 -10.08 -9.68 3.09
C PRO A 270 -9.83 -8.65 1.98
N ASP A 271 -9.76 -9.10 0.73
CA ASP A 271 -9.64 -8.18 -0.41
C ASP A 271 -11.01 -7.55 -0.69
N LEU A 272 -11.12 -6.27 -0.37
CA LEU A 272 -12.36 -5.50 -0.51
C LEU A 272 -12.45 -4.77 -1.86
N SER A 273 -11.44 -4.86 -2.72
CA SER A 273 -11.37 -4.11 -3.98
C SER A 273 -12.62 -4.25 -4.84
N GLY A 274 -13.11 -5.48 -5.01
CA GLY A 274 -14.31 -5.74 -5.78
C GLY A 274 -15.62 -5.24 -5.13
N GLN A 275 -15.69 -5.20 -3.81
CA GLN A 275 -16.85 -4.62 -3.11
C GLN A 275 -16.85 -3.10 -3.25
N LEU A 276 -15.69 -2.45 -3.08
CA LEU A 276 -15.52 -1.02 -3.24
C LEU A 276 -15.77 -0.57 -4.67
N ALA A 277 -15.29 -1.32 -5.67
CA ALA A 277 -15.56 -1.03 -7.07
C ALA A 277 -17.07 -1.05 -7.40
N ARG A 278 -17.83 -1.96 -6.80
CA ARG A 278 -19.31 -2.00 -6.95
C ARG A 278 -20.04 -0.83 -6.31
N LEU A 279 -19.54 -0.31 -5.18
CA LEU A 279 -20.13 0.86 -4.50
C LEU A 279 -20.05 2.14 -5.33
N ARG A 280 -19.22 2.17 -6.33
CA ARG A 280 -19.10 3.28 -7.29
C ARG A 280 -20.36 3.51 -8.15
N GLY A 281 -21.35 2.61 -8.09
CA GLY A 281 -22.60 2.73 -8.88
C GLY A 281 -22.46 2.34 -10.35
N GLY A 282 -21.45 1.55 -10.66
CA GLY A 282 -21.11 1.20 -12.03
C GLY A 282 -21.31 -0.27 -12.36
N ILE A 283 -20.45 -0.82 -13.10
CA ILE A 283 -20.46 -2.04 -13.84
C ILE A 283 -20.35 -3.24 -12.88
N PRO A 284 -21.20 -4.27 -13.02
CA PRO A 284 -21.04 -5.50 -12.26
C PRO A 284 -19.72 -6.16 -12.62
N LEU A 285 -18.80 -6.23 -11.65
CA LEU A 285 -17.58 -7.01 -11.81
C LEU A 285 -17.92 -8.52 -11.78
N PRO A 286 -17.26 -9.33 -12.61
CA PRO A 286 -17.41 -10.78 -12.54
C PRO A 286 -17.16 -11.30 -11.11
N PRO A 287 -17.88 -12.33 -10.65
CA PRO A 287 -17.73 -12.88 -9.30
C PRO A 287 -16.29 -13.25 -8.93
N GLU A 288 -15.50 -13.70 -9.91
CA GLU A 288 -14.09 -14.03 -9.76
C GLU A 288 -13.17 -12.82 -9.48
N ARG A 289 -13.58 -11.61 -9.86
CA ARG A 289 -12.85 -10.36 -9.66
C ARG A 289 -13.37 -9.53 -8.48
N GLY A 290 -14.51 -9.91 -7.92
CA GLY A 290 -15.27 -8.89 -7.21
C GLY A 290 -15.85 -9.24 -5.88
N GLY A 291 -15.39 -10.11 -5.09
CA GLY A 291 -15.95 -10.09 -3.78
C GLY A 291 -15.95 -11.36 -2.98
N GLY A 292 -15.28 -11.31 -1.86
CA GLY A 292 -15.33 -12.34 -0.84
C GLY A 292 -14.56 -13.62 -1.19
N THR A 293 -13.99 -13.71 -2.39
CA THR A 293 -13.26 -14.91 -2.84
C THR A 293 -11.75 -14.77 -2.73
N ARG A 294 -11.25 -13.61 -2.28
CA ARG A 294 -9.82 -13.31 -2.19
C ARG A 294 -9.47 -12.70 -0.83
N GLY A 295 -8.33 -13.11 -0.27
CA GLY A 295 -7.65 -12.43 0.83
C GLY A 295 -6.30 -11.91 0.37
N ALA A 296 -5.74 -10.93 1.08
CA ALA A 296 -4.44 -10.38 0.81
C ALA A 296 -3.56 -10.44 2.07
N LEU A 297 -2.40 -11.08 1.97
CA LEU A 297 -1.32 -10.95 2.93
C LEU A 297 -0.54 -9.68 2.59
N VAL A 298 -0.64 -8.67 3.45
CA VAL A 298 -0.14 -7.32 3.21
C VAL A 298 1.25 -7.11 3.82
N ASN A 299 1.50 -7.76 4.96
CA ASN A 299 2.76 -7.60 5.68
C ASN A 299 3.17 -8.91 6.32
N ILE A 300 4.45 -9.24 6.25
CA ILE A 300 5.03 -10.42 6.89
C ILE A 300 6.44 -10.11 7.37
N GLY A 301 6.69 -10.28 8.65
CA GLY A 301 7.99 -10.06 9.27
C GLY A 301 8.35 -11.15 10.26
N VAL A 302 9.65 -11.46 10.34
CA VAL A 302 10.24 -12.31 11.38
C VAL A 302 11.51 -11.61 11.86
N ILE A 303 11.65 -11.44 13.16
CA ILE A 303 12.86 -10.83 13.74
C ILE A 303 14.10 -11.65 13.39
N GLU A 304 15.24 -11.01 13.28
CA GLU A 304 16.48 -11.64 12.78
C GLU A 304 16.86 -12.92 13.54
N ALA A 305 16.77 -12.88 14.87
CA ALA A 305 17.11 -14.02 15.74
C ALA A 305 16.23 -15.28 15.53
N ALA A 306 15.03 -15.12 14.95
CA ALA A 306 14.09 -16.22 14.70
C ALA A 306 14.02 -16.64 13.21
N ARG A 307 14.83 -16.07 12.34
CA ARG A 307 14.91 -16.45 10.93
C ARG A 307 15.44 -17.88 10.76
N SER A 308 15.30 -18.45 9.56
CA SER A 308 15.78 -19.78 9.18
C SER A 308 15.02 -20.99 9.75
N ARG A 309 13.97 -20.77 10.54
CA ARG A 309 13.09 -21.83 11.09
C ARG A 309 11.87 -22.15 10.20
N GLY A 310 11.80 -21.61 8.99
CA GLY A 310 10.63 -21.74 8.11
C GLY A 310 9.38 -20.97 8.60
N LEU A 311 9.48 -20.20 9.68
CA LEU A 311 8.36 -19.56 10.38
C LEU A 311 7.56 -18.61 9.48
N ALA A 312 8.24 -17.80 8.64
CA ALA A 312 7.54 -16.89 7.72
C ALA A 312 6.61 -17.66 6.76
N ARG A 313 7.13 -18.71 6.12
CA ARG A 313 6.33 -19.56 5.22
C ARG A 313 5.17 -20.24 5.95
N ALA A 314 5.41 -20.72 7.15
CA ALA A 314 4.40 -21.40 7.95
C ALA A 314 3.28 -20.43 8.40
N MET A 315 3.62 -19.21 8.82
CA MET A 315 2.64 -18.18 9.16
C MET A 315 1.80 -17.76 7.94
N ALA A 316 2.43 -17.56 6.77
CA ALA A 316 1.73 -17.27 5.54
C ALA A 316 0.82 -18.45 5.11
N ALA A 317 1.30 -19.69 5.21
CA ALA A 317 0.50 -20.89 4.94
C ALA A 317 -0.70 -21.00 5.90
N GLN A 318 -0.52 -20.70 7.20
CA GLN A 318 -1.61 -20.70 8.18
C GLN A 318 -2.65 -19.62 7.87
N SER A 319 -2.21 -18.41 7.47
CA SER A 319 -3.07 -17.34 6.99
C SER A 319 -3.89 -17.77 5.76
N PHE A 320 -3.24 -18.41 4.78
CA PHE A 320 -3.92 -18.89 3.57
C PHE A 320 -4.91 -20.02 3.85
N LEU A 321 -4.61 -20.92 4.80
CA LEU A 321 -5.58 -21.90 5.28
C LEU A 321 -6.74 -21.24 6.03
N ALA A 322 -6.52 -20.14 6.74
CA ALA A 322 -7.61 -19.36 7.32
C ALA A 322 -8.51 -18.77 6.22
N MET A 323 -7.94 -18.23 5.15
CA MET A 323 -8.69 -17.75 3.99
C MET A 323 -9.57 -18.86 3.38
N VAL A 324 -9.05 -20.10 3.27
CA VAL A 324 -9.84 -21.25 2.80
C VAL A 324 -11.03 -21.52 3.72
N ARG A 325 -10.84 -21.50 5.05
CA ARG A 325 -11.93 -21.70 6.02
C ARG A 325 -13.05 -20.65 5.85
N HIS A 326 -12.71 -19.46 5.39
CA HIS A 326 -13.63 -18.39 5.04
C HIS A 326 -14.05 -18.39 3.56
N GLN A 327 -13.94 -19.55 2.88
CA GLN A 327 -14.41 -19.79 1.51
C GLN A 327 -13.70 -18.92 0.44
N MET A 328 -12.54 -18.37 0.74
CA MET A 328 -11.72 -17.68 -0.25
C MET A 328 -11.03 -18.71 -1.16
N ARG A 329 -10.94 -18.37 -2.45
CA ARG A 329 -10.34 -19.23 -3.48
C ARG A 329 -8.96 -18.73 -3.94
N PHE A 330 -8.61 -17.50 -3.59
CA PHE A 330 -7.35 -16.87 -3.94
C PHE A 330 -6.73 -16.16 -2.74
N ALA A 331 -5.40 -16.19 -2.66
CA ALA A 331 -4.62 -15.44 -1.70
C ALA A 331 -3.62 -14.54 -2.43
N GLY A 332 -3.68 -13.23 -2.16
CA GLY A 332 -2.65 -12.28 -2.53
C GLY A 332 -1.47 -12.36 -1.57
N TYR A 333 -0.26 -12.21 -2.08
CA TYR A 333 0.95 -11.95 -1.30
C TYR A 333 1.49 -10.62 -1.81
N THR A 334 1.05 -9.56 -1.15
CA THR A 334 1.09 -8.22 -1.68
C THR A 334 2.29 -7.45 -1.24
N LEU A 335 2.81 -6.86 -2.07
CA LEU A 335 3.77 -5.92 -2.60
C LEU A 335 5.17 -6.30 -2.14
N VAL A 336 5.84 -7.05 -2.98
CA VAL A 336 7.23 -7.47 -2.78
C VAL A 336 8.14 -6.61 -3.66
N ILE A 337 9.17 -6.01 -3.06
CA ILE A 337 10.24 -5.35 -3.82
C ILE A 337 10.89 -6.39 -4.73
N ASP A 338 11.11 -6.05 -6.00
CA ASP A 338 11.53 -6.96 -7.06
C ASP A 338 12.89 -7.63 -6.79
N ASP A 339 13.79 -7.00 -6.04
CA ASP A 339 15.08 -7.54 -5.60
C ASP A 339 15.03 -8.22 -4.21
N ASN A 340 13.86 -8.27 -3.53
CA ASN A 340 13.69 -9.01 -2.27
C ASN A 340 13.47 -10.50 -2.50
N TRP A 341 14.53 -11.19 -2.93
CA TRP A 341 14.50 -12.63 -3.25
C TRP A 341 14.01 -13.53 -2.11
N PRO A 342 14.33 -13.28 -0.81
CA PRO A 342 13.77 -14.07 0.28
C PRO A 342 12.24 -14.04 0.32
N SER A 343 11.63 -12.86 0.16
CA SER A 343 10.18 -12.70 0.13
C SER A 343 9.57 -13.32 -1.14
N ARG A 344 10.18 -13.12 -2.30
CA ARG A 344 9.76 -13.70 -3.58
C ARG A 344 9.74 -15.25 -3.50
N ARG A 345 10.83 -15.85 -3.03
CA ARG A 345 10.88 -17.30 -2.81
C ARG A 345 9.84 -17.81 -1.81
N THR A 346 9.50 -16.99 -0.80
CA THR A 346 8.40 -17.33 0.11
C THR A 346 7.08 -17.37 -0.64
N ALA A 347 6.72 -16.34 -1.41
CA ALA A 347 5.51 -16.30 -2.21
C ALA A 347 5.43 -17.48 -3.21
N GLU A 348 6.49 -17.72 -3.97
CA GLU A 348 6.59 -18.81 -4.94
C GLU A 348 6.46 -20.20 -4.27
N SER A 349 7.04 -20.36 -3.07
CA SER A 349 6.90 -21.59 -2.29
C SER A 349 5.47 -21.87 -1.85
N LEU A 350 4.65 -20.82 -1.72
CA LEU A 350 3.21 -20.91 -1.44
C LEU A 350 2.36 -21.13 -2.70
N GLY A 351 2.98 -21.35 -3.87
CA GLY A 351 2.30 -21.53 -5.15
C GLY A 351 1.81 -20.25 -5.78
N ALA A 352 2.25 -19.09 -5.30
CA ALA A 352 1.88 -17.81 -5.85
C ALA A 352 2.67 -17.51 -7.13
N ARG A 353 2.05 -16.77 -8.03
CA ARG A 353 2.65 -16.26 -9.28
C ARG A 353 2.51 -14.76 -9.32
N VAL A 354 3.43 -14.08 -10.00
CA VAL A 354 3.34 -12.65 -10.25
C VAL A 354 2.08 -12.36 -11.07
N THR A 355 1.27 -11.43 -10.59
CA THR A 355 0.02 -11.00 -11.22
C THR A 355 -0.05 -9.49 -11.48
N GLY A 356 0.97 -8.73 -11.06
CA GLY A 356 1.08 -7.31 -11.34
C GLY A 356 2.49 -6.83 -11.11
N ASN A 357 2.93 -5.87 -11.92
CA ASN A 357 4.21 -5.19 -11.77
C ASN A 357 3.98 -3.70 -11.53
N PHE A 358 4.80 -3.13 -10.65
CA PHE A 358 4.66 -1.76 -10.18
C PHE A 358 6.02 -1.08 -10.11
N VAL A 359 6.02 0.26 -10.18
CA VAL A 359 7.23 1.07 -10.04
C VAL A 359 7.03 2.24 -9.11
N THR A 360 8.12 2.61 -8.46
CA THR A 360 8.27 3.84 -7.70
C THR A 360 9.24 4.75 -8.45
N TYR A 361 8.97 6.03 -8.44
CA TYR A 361 9.76 7.03 -9.13
C TYR A 361 10.56 7.90 -8.17
N ARG A 362 11.75 8.32 -8.62
CA ARG A 362 12.60 9.28 -7.91
C ARG A 362 13.14 10.34 -8.88
N ARG A 363 13.25 11.58 -8.37
CA ARG A 363 13.95 12.67 -9.01
C ARG A 363 14.87 13.32 -7.99
N ASP A 364 16.15 13.51 -8.31
CA ASP A 364 17.06 14.31 -7.53
C ASP A 364 16.75 15.79 -7.74
N LEU A 365 16.85 16.57 -6.68
CA LEU A 365 16.59 18.01 -6.66
C LEU A 365 17.93 18.75 -6.55
N PRO A 366 18.00 20.00 -7.06
CA PRO A 366 19.22 20.82 -6.99
C PRO A 366 19.83 21.00 -5.60
#